data_93ce1d8437f2c09aacd16cbd5c6f2246
#
_entry.id   93ce1d8437f2c09aacd16cbd5c6f2246
#
_cell.length_a   1.000
_cell.length_b   1.000
_cell.length_c   1.000
_cell.angle_alpha   90.00
_cell.angle_beta   90.00
_cell.angle_gamma   90.00
#
_symmetry.space_group_name_H-M   'P 1'
#
loop_
_entity.id
_entity.type
_entity.pdbx_description
1 polymer ?
#
loop_
_entity_poly.entity_id
_entity_poly.type
_entity_poly.pdbx_seq_one_letter_code
_entity_poly.pdbx_strand_id
1 'polypeptide(L)'
;MKYYLAIDIGASSGRHIVGYMKDGELVTEELYRFPNGMDTLDGHLVWDTDRLFTEVKRGIAECIKKFGKLESLSIDTWGVDYVLMKGDEEVKPTYAYRDSRVEEPIKAVHEIIPFERLYEITGIQFNMFNTVYQLYADKLAGRLSGVTDFLMIPEYLMYKLTGVKKKEFTDASTTALVNAETLKFDDEIWQSLGFPEAIKGEIYAPGTLVGRLTPEVEAEVGGNLDVVLCATHDTGSAVEAIDMRTDAPYVSSGTWSLLGVKTDKAITDKNSRESGYSNEGGVGYNRYQKNITGMWIIQSLRAEMCPDTSYGDIADMASKSDFSEIFDVNDNVFMAPESMKGAIEKYLAERGKPTPKDMADYFNSAYVSLADGYREAIADLEKNTGRSYTEMYIVGGGAKNAYLNALSEKATGKKIVALPIEATAIGNLKVQIKINDK
;
A
#
# COMPACT_ATOMS: atom_id res chain seq x y z
N MET A 1 10.31 7.97 -29.76
CA MET A 1 10.35 7.31 -28.42
C MET A 1 8.97 7.50 -27.83
N LYS A 2 8.39 6.47 -27.20
CA LYS A 2 7.10 6.56 -26.50
C LYS A 2 7.38 6.91 -25.03
N TYR A 3 6.67 7.89 -24.49
CA TYR A 3 6.80 8.35 -23.10
C TYR A 3 5.52 8.05 -22.32
N TYR A 4 5.67 7.54 -21.12
CA TYR A 4 4.58 7.15 -20.22
C TYR A 4 4.74 7.88 -18.90
N LEU A 5 3.64 8.27 -18.27
CA LEU A 5 3.67 9.01 -17.01
C LEU A 5 3.08 8.16 -15.89
N ALA A 6 3.87 7.86 -14.86
CA ALA A 6 3.40 7.35 -13.59
C ALA A 6 3.24 8.50 -12.61
N ILE A 7 2.08 8.57 -11.95
CA ILE A 7 1.78 9.48 -10.86
C ILE A 7 1.59 8.64 -9.60
N ASP A 8 2.60 8.64 -8.74
CA ASP A 8 2.67 7.86 -7.50
C ASP A 8 2.43 8.80 -6.31
N ILE A 9 1.30 8.64 -5.62
CA ILE A 9 0.89 9.49 -4.52
C ILE A 9 0.79 8.67 -3.23
N GLY A 10 1.79 8.78 -2.37
CA GLY A 10 1.74 8.23 -1.02
C GLY A 10 1.12 9.19 -0.01
N ALA A 11 0.92 8.71 1.22
CA ALA A 11 0.31 9.50 2.30
C ALA A 11 1.11 10.76 2.71
N SER A 12 2.39 10.86 2.36
CA SER A 12 3.26 11.99 2.74
C SER A 12 3.82 12.80 1.58
N SER A 13 3.80 12.28 0.36
CA SER A 13 4.27 12.97 -0.84
C SER A 13 3.73 12.32 -2.10
N GLY A 14 3.58 13.10 -3.16
CA GLY A 14 3.31 12.61 -4.51
C GLY A 14 4.42 12.98 -5.49
N ARG A 15 4.54 12.21 -6.56
CA ARG A 15 5.57 12.42 -7.59
C ARG A 15 5.09 12.01 -8.97
N HIS A 16 5.63 12.68 -9.96
CA HIS A 16 5.38 12.42 -11.38
C HIS A 16 6.66 11.94 -12.03
N ILE A 17 6.64 10.73 -12.56
CA ILE A 17 7.80 10.04 -13.11
C ILE A 17 7.49 9.65 -14.56
N VAL A 18 8.26 10.17 -15.49
CA VAL A 18 8.18 9.76 -16.90
C VAL A 18 9.10 8.57 -17.13
N GLY A 19 8.56 7.54 -17.78
CA GLY A 19 9.28 6.35 -18.19
C GLY A 19 9.27 6.15 -19.70
N TYR A 20 10.36 5.59 -20.24
CA TYR A 20 10.49 5.21 -21.65
C TYR A 20 11.52 4.11 -21.83
N MET A 21 11.34 3.29 -22.89
CA MET A 21 12.30 2.25 -23.22
C MET A 21 13.47 2.84 -24.02
N LYS A 22 14.71 2.58 -23.58
CA LYS A 22 15.94 2.92 -24.28
C LYS A 22 16.89 1.72 -24.25
N ASP A 23 17.32 1.28 -25.42
CA ASP A 23 18.23 0.13 -25.59
C ASP A 23 17.76 -1.16 -24.88
N GLY A 24 16.44 -1.34 -24.76
CA GLY A 24 15.80 -2.48 -24.10
C GLY A 24 15.62 -2.33 -22.57
N GLU A 25 16.06 -1.22 -22.00
CA GLU A 25 15.92 -0.94 -20.57
C GLU A 25 14.89 0.18 -20.32
N LEU A 26 14.17 0.08 -19.21
CA LEU A 26 13.26 1.12 -18.75
C LEU A 26 14.06 2.24 -18.07
N VAL A 27 14.06 3.41 -18.69
CA VAL A 27 14.63 4.64 -18.11
C VAL A 27 13.52 5.45 -17.48
N THR A 28 13.74 5.95 -16.26
CA THR A 28 12.78 6.76 -15.51
C THR A 28 13.37 8.11 -15.15
N GLU A 29 12.54 9.15 -15.17
CA GLU A 29 12.91 10.49 -14.75
C GLU A 29 11.79 11.12 -13.91
N GLU A 30 12.10 11.50 -12.65
CA GLU A 30 11.19 12.26 -11.81
C GLU A 30 11.23 13.74 -12.22
N LEU A 31 10.05 14.30 -12.49
CA LEU A 31 9.93 15.69 -12.96
C LEU A 31 9.22 16.61 -11.98
N TYR A 32 8.34 16.06 -11.19
CA TYR A 32 7.57 16.86 -10.25
C TYR A 32 7.34 16.08 -8.97
N ARG A 33 7.47 16.77 -7.84
CA ARG A 33 7.21 16.23 -6.51
C ARG A 33 6.47 17.26 -5.69
N PHE A 34 5.51 16.79 -4.89
CA PHE A 34 4.76 17.65 -3.97
C PHE A 34 4.57 16.96 -2.61
N PRO A 35 4.46 17.74 -1.52
CA PRO A 35 4.11 17.19 -0.21
C PRO A 35 2.64 16.78 -0.19
N ASN A 36 2.34 15.68 0.49
CA ASN A 36 0.99 15.25 0.80
C ASN A 36 0.83 15.11 2.32
N GLY A 37 -0.41 15.09 2.80
CA GLY A 37 -0.73 14.94 4.21
C GLY A 37 -2.22 15.07 4.46
N MET A 38 -2.63 14.57 5.60
CA MET A 38 -4.00 14.71 6.10
C MET A 38 -4.17 16.06 6.75
N ASP A 39 -5.32 16.69 6.53
CA ASP A 39 -5.74 17.92 7.22
C ASP A 39 -6.71 17.56 8.35
N THR A 40 -6.92 18.50 9.26
CA THR A 40 -7.94 18.38 10.32
C THR A 40 -9.10 19.31 10.02
N LEU A 41 -10.31 18.75 9.92
CA LEU A 41 -11.55 19.49 9.73
C LEU A 41 -12.58 19.03 10.77
N ASP A 42 -13.04 19.96 11.60
CA ASP A 42 -14.04 19.70 12.67
C ASP A 42 -13.68 18.51 13.58
N GLY A 43 -12.39 18.33 13.85
CA GLY A 43 -11.86 17.24 14.70
C GLY A 43 -11.65 15.91 13.98
N HIS A 44 -11.90 15.84 12.69
CA HIS A 44 -11.69 14.66 11.84
C HIS A 44 -10.46 14.83 10.95
N LEU A 45 -9.81 13.71 10.63
CA LEU A 45 -8.74 13.64 9.64
C LEU A 45 -9.33 13.48 8.24
N VAL A 46 -8.92 14.35 7.32
CA VAL A 46 -9.49 14.43 5.96
C VAL A 46 -8.41 14.58 4.90
N TRP A 47 -8.74 14.22 3.66
CA TRP A 47 -7.93 14.50 2.47
C TRP A 47 -8.47 15.71 1.72
N ASP A 48 -7.58 16.62 1.32
CA ASP A 48 -7.89 17.72 0.39
C ASP A 48 -7.77 17.22 -1.06
N THR A 49 -8.89 16.70 -1.58
CA THR A 49 -8.99 16.14 -2.94
C THR A 49 -8.81 17.21 -4.02
N ASP A 50 -9.18 18.46 -3.78
CA ASP A 50 -9.00 19.56 -4.72
C ASP A 50 -7.51 19.93 -4.84
N ARG A 51 -6.78 19.93 -3.72
CA ARG A 51 -5.32 20.10 -3.72
C ARG A 51 -4.64 18.97 -4.47
N LEU A 52 -5.00 17.71 -4.18
CA LEU A 52 -4.45 16.56 -4.88
C LEU A 52 -4.65 16.66 -6.39
N PHE A 53 -5.86 17.00 -6.85
CA PHE A 53 -6.15 17.16 -8.28
C PHE A 53 -5.37 18.31 -8.91
N THR A 54 -5.17 19.41 -8.19
CA THR A 54 -4.35 20.54 -8.63
C THR A 54 -2.89 20.13 -8.85
N GLU A 55 -2.32 19.38 -7.90
CA GLU A 55 -0.94 18.89 -7.99
C GLU A 55 -0.77 17.85 -9.12
N VAL A 56 -1.78 16.99 -9.33
CA VAL A 56 -1.82 16.05 -10.47
C VAL A 56 -1.73 16.80 -11.79
N LYS A 57 -2.58 17.82 -12.02
CA LYS A 57 -2.57 18.60 -13.25
C LYS A 57 -1.26 19.37 -13.46
N ARG A 58 -0.74 19.98 -12.38
CA ARG A 58 0.54 20.70 -12.42
C ARG A 58 1.68 19.81 -12.88
N GLY A 59 1.80 18.60 -12.29
CA GLY A 59 2.83 17.65 -12.69
C GLY A 59 2.66 17.13 -14.12
N ILE A 60 1.43 16.88 -14.59
CA ILE A 60 1.16 16.52 -15.99
C ILE A 60 1.67 17.62 -16.94
N ALA A 61 1.36 18.89 -16.65
CA ALA A 61 1.79 20.02 -17.46
C ALA A 61 3.32 20.13 -17.56
N GLU A 62 4.04 19.97 -16.44
CA GLU A 62 5.52 19.96 -16.45
C GLU A 62 6.09 18.80 -17.27
N CYS A 63 5.47 17.62 -17.21
CA CYS A 63 5.89 16.47 -18.01
C CYS A 63 5.66 16.70 -19.51
N ILE A 64 4.48 17.22 -19.91
CA ILE A 64 4.17 17.56 -21.30
C ILE A 64 5.11 18.65 -21.82
N LYS A 65 5.36 19.68 -21.02
CA LYS A 65 6.30 20.78 -21.39
C LYS A 65 7.69 20.27 -21.71
N LYS A 66 8.18 19.24 -21.00
CA LYS A 66 9.52 18.69 -21.21
C LYS A 66 9.60 17.67 -22.33
N PHE A 67 8.64 16.72 -22.36
CA PHE A 67 8.69 15.57 -23.27
C PHE A 67 7.79 15.73 -24.51
N GLY A 68 6.95 16.74 -24.54
CA GLY A 68 5.94 16.93 -25.58
C GLY A 68 4.82 15.90 -25.43
N LYS A 69 4.68 15.01 -26.42
CA LYS A 69 3.62 13.98 -26.41
C LYS A 69 3.94 12.87 -25.43
N LEU A 70 3.00 12.62 -24.52
CA LEU A 70 2.95 11.41 -23.69
C LEU A 70 1.92 10.44 -24.28
N GLU A 71 2.20 9.13 -24.26
CA GLU A 71 1.27 8.11 -24.76
C GLU A 71 0.13 7.88 -23.78
N SER A 72 0.47 7.68 -22.50
CA SER A 72 -0.51 7.49 -21.43
C SER A 72 -0.02 7.98 -20.07
N LEU A 73 -0.97 8.12 -19.14
CA LEU A 73 -0.70 8.23 -17.71
C LEU A 73 -1.49 7.20 -16.92
N SER A 74 -1.01 6.92 -15.73
CA SER A 74 -1.76 6.22 -14.69
C SER A 74 -1.43 6.78 -13.32
N ILE A 75 -2.38 6.63 -12.38
CA ILE A 75 -2.25 7.10 -11.00
C ILE A 75 -2.35 5.90 -10.08
N ASP A 76 -1.42 5.78 -9.14
CA ASP A 76 -1.52 4.88 -8.00
C ASP A 76 -1.43 5.68 -6.70
N THR A 77 -2.12 5.19 -5.66
CA THR A 77 -2.12 5.80 -4.33
C THR A 77 -2.13 4.73 -3.25
N TRP A 78 -2.20 5.17 -1.99
CA TRP A 78 -2.53 4.28 -0.87
C TRP A 78 -3.94 3.71 -1.03
N GLY A 79 -4.19 2.53 -0.48
CA GLY A 79 -5.49 1.88 -0.53
C GLY A 79 -6.48 2.38 0.53
N VAL A 80 -7.65 1.77 0.58
CA VAL A 80 -8.73 1.85 1.56
C VAL A 80 -9.54 3.13 1.61
N ASP A 81 -9.00 4.27 1.18
CA ASP A 81 -9.70 5.57 1.20
C ASP A 81 -10.43 5.84 -0.11
N TYR A 82 -11.55 6.51 0.01
CA TYR A 82 -12.47 6.73 -1.11
C TYR A 82 -13.17 8.08 -1.04
N VAL A 83 -13.71 8.48 -2.18
CA VAL A 83 -14.56 9.66 -2.35
C VAL A 83 -15.98 9.21 -2.64
N LEU A 84 -16.95 9.68 -1.86
CA LEU A 84 -18.37 9.49 -2.15
C LEU A 84 -18.85 10.46 -3.23
N MET A 85 -19.62 9.98 -4.18
CA MET A 85 -20.11 10.76 -5.32
C MET A 85 -21.63 10.82 -5.35
N LYS A 86 -22.18 12.00 -5.58
CA LYS A 86 -23.60 12.21 -5.87
C LYS A 86 -23.74 12.80 -7.27
N GLY A 87 -24.01 11.92 -8.24
CA GLY A 87 -23.82 12.28 -9.65
C GLY A 87 -22.35 12.54 -9.92
N ASP A 88 -22.03 13.76 -10.34
CA ASP A 88 -20.68 14.21 -10.64
C ASP A 88 -20.04 15.04 -9.51
N GLU A 89 -20.79 15.24 -8.41
CA GLU A 89 -20.33 16.03 -7.26
C GLU A 89 -19.77 15.14 -6.15
N GLU A 90 -18.63 15.57 -5.56
CA GLU A 90 -18.05 14.95 -4.38
C GLU A 90 -18.90 15.26 -3.13
N VAL A 91 -19.11 14.27 -2.28
CA VAL A 91 -19.74 14.43 -0.96
C VAL A 91 -18.64 14.67 0.07
N LYS A 92 -18.30 15.92 0.28
CA LYS A 92 -17.28 16.34 1.27
C LYS A 92 -17.76 16.19 2.72
N PRO A 93 -16.80 15.99 3.68
CA PRO A 93 -15.38 15.80 3.47
C PRO A 93 -15.02 14.38 3.03
N THR A 94 -13.88 14.19 2.38
CA THR A 94 -13.26 12.89 2.16
C THR A 94 -12.40 12.54 3.36
N TYR A 95 -12.85 11.56 4.16
CA TYR A 95 -12.16 11.15 5.39
C TYR A 95 -10.90 10.34 5.09
N ALA A 96 -9.92 10.47 5.97
CA ALA A 96 -8.68 9.71 5.90
C ALA A 96 -8.74 8.45 6.76
N TYR A 97 -8.04 7.41 6.35
CA TYR A 97 -8.04 6.08 7.00
C TYR A 97 -7.60 6.08 8.48
N ARG A 98 -6.92 7.15 8.93
CA ARG A 98 -6.51 7.32 10.33
C ARG A 98 -7.54 8.05 11.19
N ASP A 99 -8.69 8.42 10.62
CA ASP A 99 -9.75 9.06 11.37
C ASP A 99 -10.40 8.06 12.35
N SER A 100 -10.64 8.52 13.58
CA SER A 100 -11.17 7.68 14.67
C SER A 100 -12.67 7.34 14.54
N ARG A 101 -13.37 7.86 13.53
CA ARG A 101 -14.83 7.68 13.32
C ARG A 101 -15.27 6.22 13.15
N VAL A 102 -14.33 5.28 13.01
CA VAL A 102 -14.61 3.86 12.72
C VAL A 102 -14.73 2.95 13.94
N GLU A 103 -14.43 3.41 15.16
CA GLU A 103 -14.40 2.57 16.36
C GLU A 103 -15.74 1.89 16.67
N GLU A 104 -16.85 2.65 16.67
CA GLU A 104 -18.20 2.09 16.86
C GLU A 104 -18.67 1.28 15.63
N PRO A 105 -18.50 1.75 14.39
CA PRO A 105 -18.78 0.99 13.18
C PRO A 105 -18.15 -0.40 13.12
N ILE A 106 -16.92 -0.59 13.56
CA ILE A 106 -16.24 -1.90 13.61
C ILE A 106 -17.05 -2.91 14.41
N LYS A 107 -17.48 -2.54 15.62
CA LYS A 107 -18.28 -3.42 16.49
C LYS A 107 -19.60 -3.80 15.82
N ALA A 108 -20.31 -2.80 15.28
CA ALA A 108 -21.60 -3.01 14.63
C ALA A 108 -21.48 -3.89 13.37
N VAL A 109 -20.43 -3.73 12.58
CA VAL A 109 -20.17 -4.61 11.43
C VAL A 109 -19.94 -6.04 11.88
N HIS A 110 -19.12 -6.28 12.94
CA HIS A 110 -18.81 -7.62 13.40
C HIS A 110 -20.01 -8.30 14.13
N GLU A 111 -20.96 -7.53 14.66
CA GLU A 111 -22.24 -8.06 15.17
C GLU A 111 -23.13 -8.56 14.02
N ILE A 112 -23.05 -7.97 12.82
CA ILE A 112 -23.83 -8.35 11.65
C ILE A 112 -23.13 -9.46 10.84
N ILE A 113 -21.83 -9.29 10.58
CA ILE A 113 -20.98 -10.26 9.88
C ILE A 113 -19.75 -10.49 10.76
N PRO A 114 -19.61 -11.63 11.46
CA PRO A 114 -18.41 -11.96 12.22
C PRO A 114 -17.15 -11.86 11.36
N PHE A 115 -16.04 -11.43 11.96
CA PHE A 115 -14.78 -11.24 11.24
C PHE A 115 -14.33 -12.51 10.49
N GLU A 116 -14.54 -13.68 11.10
CA GLU A 116 -14.25 -14.97 10.46
C GLU A 116 -14.94 -15.10 9.11
N ARG A 117 -16.25 -14.75 9.07
CA ARG A 117 -17.03 -14.84 7.83
C ARG A 117 -16.58 -13.79 6.82
N LEU A 118 -16.31 -12.56 7.27
CA LEU A 118 -15.79 -11.50 6.41
C LEU A 118 -14.45 -11.91 5.78
N TYR A 119 -13.57 -12.53 6.57
CA TYR A 119 -12.29 -13.05 6.06
C TYR A 119 -12.48 -14.22 5.08
N GLU A 120 -13.35 -15.17 5.37
CA GLU A 120 -13.66 -16.28 4.45
C GLU A 120 -14.10 -15.80 3.06
N ILE A 121 -14.90 -14.73 3.04
CA ILE A 121 -15.39 -14.14 1.78
C ILE A 121 -14.29 -13.36 1.07
N THR A 122 -13.59 -12.48 1.79
CA THR A 122 -12.71 -11.49 1.18
C THR A 122 -11.24 -11.84 1.22
N GLY A 123 -10.83 -12.68 2.17
CA GLY A 123 -9.43 -12.97 2.45
C GLY A 123 -8.62 -11.79 2.97
N ILE A 124 -9.28 -10.72 3.42
CA ILE A 124 -8.61 -9.50 3.91
C ILE A 124 -8.56 -9.50 5.43
N GLN A 125 -7.36 -9.30 5.97
CA GLN A 125 -7.14 -9.19 7.41
C GLN A 125 -7.82 -7.97 8.00
N PHE A 126 -8.19 -8.10 9.27
CA PHE A 126 -8.72 -7.00 10.04
C PHE A 126 -7.68 -5.88 10.17
N ASN A 127 -8.07 -4.72 9.69
CA ASN A 127 -7.45 -3.46 10.00
C ASN A 127 -8.58 -2.45 10.24
N MET A 128 -8.48 -1.67 11.31
CA MET A 128 -9.51 -0.69 11.67
C MET A 128 -9.83 0.29 10.52
N PHE A 129 -8.89 0.49 9.62
CA PHE A 129 -9.00 1.39 8.47
C PHE A 129 -9.59 0.75 7.20
N ASN A 130 -9.94 -0.55 7.17
CA ASN A 130 -10.55 -1.13 5.98
C ASN A 130 -11.84 -0.38 5.58
N THR A 131 -12.03 -0.23 4.28
CA THR A 131 -13.13 0.56 3.70
C THR A 131 -14.51 0.10 4.18
N VAL A 132 -14.70 -1.19 4.43
CA VAL A 132 -15.96 -1.74 4.93
C VAL A 132 -16.43 -1.03 6.21
N TYR A 133 -15.52 -0.72 7.13
CA TYR A 133 -15.85 0.00 8.37
C TYR A 133 -16.07 1.48 8.14
N GLN A 134 -15.26 2.09 7.27
CA GLN A 134 -15.39 3.49 6.89
C GLN A 134 -16.72 3.76 6.17
N LEU A 135 -17.08 2.90 5.23
CA LEU A 135 -18.35 3.01 4.48
C LEU A 135 -19.57 2.76 5.39
N TYR A 136 -19.42 1.86 6.37
CA TYR A 136 -20.45 1.65 7.39
C TYR A 136 -20.60 2.85 8.32
N ALA A 137 -19.51 3.54 8.66
CA ALA A 137 -19.54 4.81 9.38
C ALA A 137 -20.31 5.87 8.59
N ASP A 138 -20.06 6.00 7.28
CA ASP A 138 -20.79 6.92 6.41
C ASP A 138 -22.29 6.58 6.32
N LYS A 139 -22.62 5.28 6.31
CA LYS A 139 -24.03 4.83 6.39
C LYS A 139 -24.69 5.29 7.68
N LEU A 140 -24.06 5.04 8.84
CA LEU A 140 -24.63 5.43 10.14
C LEU A 140 -24.79 6.95 10.26
N ALA A 141 -23.87 7.70 9.69
CA ALA A 141 -23.93 9.17 9.62
C ALA A 141 -24.94 9.71 8.57
N GLY A 142 -25.66 8.83 7.84
CA GLY A 142 -26.61 9.22 6.81
C GLY A 142 -25.98 9.79 5.53
N ARG A 143 -24.66 9.73 5.40
CA ARG A 143 -23.93 10.30 4.26
C ARG A 143 -24.15 9.55 2.94
N LEU A 144 -24.62 8.30 2.99
CA LEU A 144 -24.93 7.51 1.79
C LEU A 144 -26.25 7.89 1.14
N SER A 145 -27.02 8.84 1.70
CA SER A 145 -28.29 9.28 1.14
C SER A 145 -28.10 9.98 -0.20
N GLY A 146 -28.65 9.38 -1.29
CA GLY A 146 -28.53 9.90 -2.65
C GLY A 146 -27.14 9.78 -3.28
N VAL A 147 -26.22 9.08 -2.64
CA VAL A 147 -24.90 8.74 -3.21
C VAL A 147 -25.10 7.73 -4.34
N THR A 148 -24.45 7.98 -5.46
CA THR A 148 -24.56 7.19 -6.69
C THR A 148 -23.31 6.38 -7.00
N ASP A 149 -22.18 6.69 -6.33
CA ASP A 149 -20.92 5.97 -6.51
C ASP A 149 -19.97 6.22 -5.31
N PHE A 150 -18.99 5.37 -5.13
CA PHE A 150 -17.78 5.66 -4.38
C PHE A 150 -16.58 5.27 -5.24
N LEU A 151 -15.55 6.10 -5.23
CA LEU A 151 -14.34 5.90 -6.02
C LEU A 151 -13.14 5.92 -5.08
N MET A 152 -12.26 4.95 -5.18
CA MET A 152 -10.98 5.01 -4.47
C MET A 152 -10.22 6.27 -4.93
N ILE A 153 -9.30 6.76 -4.12
CA ILE A 153 -8.61 8.04 -4.41
C ILE A 153 -8.02 8.09 -5.83
N PRO A 154 -7.28 7.08 -6.33
CA PRO A 154 -6.72 7.13 -7.68
C PRO A 154 -7.80 7.11 -8.76
N GLU A 155 -8.88 6.34 -8.54
CA GLU A 155 -10.04 6.27 -9.43
C GLU A 155 -10.77 7.63 -9.53
N TYR A 156 -10.94 8.29 -8.40
CA TYR A 156 -11.52 9.64 -8.35
C TYR A 156 -10.65 10.66 -9.13
N LEU A 157 -9.33 10.64 -8.93
CA LEU A 157 -8.43 11.54 -9.65
C LEU A 157 -8.45 11.27 -11.16
N MET A 158 -8.49 10.00 -11.57
CA MET A 158 -8.62 9.64 -13.00
C MET A 158 -10.00 10.00 -13.55
N TYR A 159 -11.07 9.86 -12.76
CA TYR A 159 -12.40 10.36 -13.12
C TYR A 159 -12.38 11.88 -13.36
N LYS A 160 -11.75 12.65 -12.48
CA LYS A 160 -11.62 14.12 -12.64
C LYS A 160 -10.83 14.50 -13.90
N LEU A 161 -9.90 13.66 -14.34
CA LEU A 161 -9.16 13.87 -15.58
C LEU A 161 -9.98 13.56 -16.84
N THR A 162 -10.86 12.54 -16.77
CA THR A 162 -11.47 11.93 -17.99
C THR A 162 -12.98 12.07 -18.07
N GLY A 163 -13.66 12.34 -16.95
CA GLY A 163 -15.11 12.24 -16.84
C GLY A 163 -15.67 10.81 -16.79
N VAL A 164 -14.80 9.77 -16.76
CA VAL A 164 -15.20 8.36 -16.79
C VAL A 164 -14.88 7.70 -15.44
N LYS A 165 -15.89 7.11 -14.80
CA LYS A 165 -15.78 6.38 -13.54
C LYS A 165 -15.46 4.92 -13.82
N LYS A 166 -14.34 4.42 -13.25
CA LYS A 166 -13.96 3.00 -13.28
C LYS A 166 -13.31 2.63 -11.96
N LYS A 167 -13.68 1.48 -11.38
CA LYS A 167 -13.08 0.91 -10.18
C LYS A 167 -12.02 -0.10 -10.58
N GLU A 168 -10.88 -0.08 -9.90
CA GLU A 168 -9.75 -0.95 -10.24
C GLU A 168 -9.55 -2.03 -9.18
N PHE A 169 -9.23 -3.23 -9.63
CA PHE A 169 -9.20 -4.44 -8.80
C PHE A 169 -8.20 -4.39 -7.65
N THR A 170 -6.98 -3.88 -7.87
CA THR A 170 -5.95 -3.92 -6.83
C THR A 170 -6.30 -3.04 -5.64
N ASP A 171 -6.91 -1.90 -5.89
CA ASP A 171 -7.37 -1.00 -4.84
C ASP A 171 -8.72 -1.46 -4.27
N ALA A 172 -9.68 -1.83 -5.10
CA ALA A 172 -10.95 -2.38 -4.64
C ALA A 172 -10.78 -3.59 -3.71
N SER A 173 -9.77 -4.43 -3.93
CA SER A 173 -9.49 -5.59 -3.08
C SER A 173 -9.09 -5.23 -1.65
N THR A 174 -8.53 -4.02 -1.41
CA THR A 174 -8.15 -3.56 -0.06
C THR A 174 -9.35 -3.25 0.83
N THR A 175 -10.52 -3.10 0.23
CA THR A 175 -11.75 -2.60 0.88
C THR A 175 -12.37 -3.54 1.90
N ALA A 176 -12.01 -4.84 1.88
CA ALA A 176 -12.73 -5.92 2.57
C ALA A 176 -14.22 -6.01 2.15
N LEU A 177 -14.53 -5.67 0.89
CA LEU A 177 -15.85 -5.75 0.28
C LEU A 177 -15.90 -6.65 -0.97
N VAL A 178 -14.71 -7.03 -1.47
CA VAL A 178 -14.57 -7.84 -2.69
C VAL A 178 -14.45 -9.30 -2.32
N ASN A 179 -15.25 -10.14 -2.97
CA ASN A 179 -15.18 -11.59 -2.84
C ASN A 179 -13.90 -12.11 -3.51
N ALA A 180 -13.07 -12.82 -2.76
CA ALA A 180 -11.76 -13.28 -3.21
C ALA A 180 -11.80 -14.33 -4.33
N GLU A 181 -12.93 -15.00 -4.54
CA GLU A 181 -13.11 -16.00 -5.59
C GLU A 181 -13.69 -15.38 -6.87
N THR A 182 -14.74 -14.54 -6.73
CA THR A 182 -15.44 -13.95 -7.88
C THR A 182 -14.79 -12.65 -8.37
N LEU A 183 -13.95 -12.02 -7.59
CA LEU A 183 -13.28 -10.73 -7.83
C LEU A 183 -14.27 -9.57 -8.05
N LYS A 184 -15.45 -9.69 -7.44
CA LYS A 184 -16.52 -8.67 -7.48
C LYS A 184 -16.88 -8.27 -6.07
N PHE A 185 -17.51 -7.11 -5.91
CA PHE A 185 -18.14 -6.76 -4.64
C PHE A 185 -19.13 -7.84 -4.22
N ASP A 186 -19.01 -8.29 -2.96
CA ASP A 186 -19.76 -9.44 -2.46
C ASP A 186 -21.20 -9.07 -2.10
N ASP A 187 -22.16 -9.86 -2.57
CA ASP A 187 -23.59 -9.63 -2.37
C ASP A 187 -23.99 -9.85 -0.90
N GLU A 188 -23.42 -10.86 -0.22
CA GLU A 188 -23.73 -11.15 1.19
C GLU A 188 -23.31 -9.98 2.07
N ILE A 189 -22.08 -9.47 1.90
CA ILE A 189 -21.58 -8.31 2.64
C ILE A 189 -22.43 -7.08 2.36
N TRP A 190 -22.72 -6.83 1.09
CA TRP A 190 -23.46 -5.64 0.65
C TRP A 190 -24.86 -5.58 1.23
N GLN A 191 -25.60 -6.69 1.13
CA GLN A 191 -26.97 -6.80 1.62
C GLN A 191 -27.04 -6.81 3.15
N SER A 192 -26.16 -7.57 3.81
CA SER A 192 -26.14 -7.65 5.29
C SER A 192 -25.83 -6.30 5.94
N LEU A 193 -24.88 -5.55 5.38
CA LEU A 193 -24.55 -4.22 5.86
C LEU A 193 -25.51 -3.14 5.34
N GLY A 194 -26.39 -3.47 4.40
CA GLY A 194 -27.40 -2.58 3.84
C GLY A 194 -26.81 -1.39 3.09
N PHE A 195 -25.78 -1.63 2.30
CA PHE A 195 -25.21 -0.63 1.43
C PHE A 195 -26.08 -0.41 0.19
N PRO A 196 -26.17 0.83 -0.34
CA PRO A 196 -26.92 1.09 -1.55
C PRO A 196 -26.35 0.34 -2.77
N GLU A 197 -27.21 -0.38 -3.53
CA GLU A 197 -26.77 -1.07 -4.74
C GLU A 197 -26.20 -0.11 -5.80
N ALA A 198 -26.68 1.14 -5.82
CA ALA A 198 -26.24 2.15 -6.78
C ALA A 198 -24.73 2.44 -6.73
N ILE A 199 -24.07 2.25 -5.56
CA ILE A 199 -22.64 2.56 -5.40
C ILE A 199 -21.73 1.36 -5.68
N LYS A 200 -22.28 0.14 -5.86
CA LYS A 200 -21.51 -1.10 -5.99
C LYS A 200 -20.57 -1.11 -7.20
N GLY A 201 -21.09 -0.82 -8.37
CA GLY A 201 -20.31 -0.68 -9.61
C GLY A 201 -19.59 -1.94 -10.09
N GLU A 202 -18.95 -1.84 -11.25
CA GLU A 202 -18.12 -2.89 -11.86
C GLU A 202 -16.64 -2.65 -11.53
N ILE A 203 -15.91 -3.75 -11.29
CA ILE A 203 -14.45 -3.73 -11.04
C ILE A 203 -13.73 -4.14 -12.31
N TYR A 204 -12.73 -3.34 -12.71
CA TYR A 204 -11.92 -3.54 -13.90
C TYR A 204 -10.52 -4.02 -13.54
N ALA A 205 -9.92 -4.78 -14.45
CA ALA A 205 -8.53 -5.23 -14.29
C ALA A 205 -7.52 -4.11 -14.59
N PRO A 206 -6.32 -4.17 -13.98
CA PRO A 206 -5.20 -3.35 -14.42
C PRO A 206 -4.94 -3.49 -15.93
N GLY A 207 -4.56 -2.41 -16.58
CA GLY A 207 -4.39 -2.34 -18.02
C GLY A 207 -5.64 -1.90 -18.80
N THR A 208 -6.74 -1.60 -18.11
CA THR A 208 -7.96 -1.09 -18.75
C THR A 208 -7.83 0.40 -19.05
N LEU A 209 -8.18 0.79 -20.30
CA LEU A 209 -8.30 2.20 -20.67
C LEU A 209 -9.47 2.85 -19.91
N VAL A 210 -9.23 3.95 -19.22
CA VAL A 210 -10.26 4.77 -18.58
C VAL A 210 -10.89 5.70 -19.62
N GLY A 211 -10.09 6.47 -20.31
CA GLY A 211 -10.50 7.46 -21.30
C GLY A 211 -9.35 8.37 -21.68
N ARG A 212 -9.68 9.49 -22.30
CA ARG A 212 -8.75 10.58 -22.59
C ARG A 212 -9.08 11.78 -21.70
N LEU A 213 -8.14 12.71 -21.57
CA LEU A 213 -8.40 13.93 -20.81
C LEU A 213 -9.59 14.68 -21.39
N THR A 214 -10.41 15.28 -20.51
CA THR A 214 -11.48 16.18 -20.94
C THR A 214 -10.90 17.40 -21.65
N PRO A 215 -11.68 18.08 -22.53
CA PRO A 215 -11.19 19.28 -23.22
C PRO A 215 -10.67 20.39 -22.27
N GLU A 216 -11.28 20.52 -21.09
CA GLU A 216 -10.89 21.49 -20.07
C GLU A 216 -9.52 21.15 -19.48
N VAL A 217 -9.31 19.88 -19.12
CA VAL A 217 -8.04 19.40 -18.57
C VAL A 217 -6.95 19.45 -19.65
N GLU A 218 -7.24 19.01 -20.89
CA GLU A 218 -6.32 19.11 -22.02
C GLU A 218 -5.82 20.53 -22.25
N ALA A 219 -6.73 21.51 -22.22
CA ALA A 219 -6.36 22.92 -22.40
C ALA A 219 -5.49 23.44 -21.24
N GLU A 220 -5.73 22.98 -20.02
CA GLU A 220 -4.98 23.40 -18.83
C GLU A 220 -3.56 22.80 -18.80
N VAL A 221 -3.40 21.51 -19.14
CA VAL A 221 -2.11 20.82 -19.08
C VAL A 221 -1.28 20.92 -20.37
N GLY A 222 -1.88 21.39 -21.47
CA GLY A 222 -1.21 21.65 -22.72
C GLY A 222 -1.07 20.46 -23.65
N GLY A 223 -1.87 19.40 -23.49
CA GLY A 223 -1.87 18.23 -24.38
C GLY A 223 -2.81 17.14 -23.93
N ASN A 224 -3.10 16.19 -24.81
CA ASN A 224 -3.99 15.07 -24.54
C ASN A 224 -3.24 13.74 -24.57
N LEU A 225 -3.64 12.81 -23.70
CA LEU A 225 -3.09 11.48 -23.58
C LEU A 225 -4.14 10.50 -23.03
N ASP A 226 -3.87 9.23 -23.15
CA ASP A 226 -4.73 8.18 -22.62
C ASP A 226 -4.52 8.05 -21.09
N VAL A 227 -5.60 7.86 -20.35
CA VAL A 227 -5.58 7.52 -18.91
C VAL A 227 -5.90 6.04 -18.76
N VAL A 228 -5.03 5.31 -18.10
CA VAL A 228 -5.08 3.85 -18.00
C VAL A 228 -5.08 3.43 -16.54
N LEU A 229 -5.81 2.38 -16.17
CA LEU A 229 -5.70 1.75 -14.86
C LEU A 229 -4.37 0.96 -14.81
N CYS A 230 -3.45 1.33 -13.92
CA CYS A 230 -2.35 0.44 -13.51
C CYS A 230 -2.83 -0.50 -12.38
N ALA A 231 -1.94 -1.07 -11.59
CA ALA A 231 -2.27 -1.51 -10.25
C ALA A 231 -2.38 -0.25 -9.38
N THR A 232 -3.59 0.25 -9.15
CA THR A 232 -3.82 1.58 -8.57
C THR A 232 -3.52 1.65 -7.06
N HIS A 233 -3.47 0.50 -6.36
CA HIS A 233 -2.86 0.41 -5.04
C HIS A 233 -1.33 0.40 -5.17
N ASP A 234 -0.65 1.36 -4.55
CA ASP A 234 0.81 1.58 -4.63
C ASP A 234 1.64 0.32 -4.39
N THR A 235 1.25 -0.49 -3.40
CA THR A 235 1.90 -1.79 -3.12
C THR A 235 1.66 -2.79 -4.25
N GLY A 236 0.51 -2.76 -4.91
CA GLY A 236 0.23 -3.57 -6.10
C GLY A 236 1.18 -3.22 -7.24
N SER A 237 1.37 -1.94 -7.49
CA SER A 237 2.36 -1.44 -8.44
C SER A 237 3.78 -1.80 -8.02
N ALA A 238 4.15 -1.65 -6.74
CA ALA A 238 5.49 -2.00 -6.26
C ALA A 238 5.83 -3.48 -6.50
N VAL A 239 4.89 -4.38 -6.30
CA VAL A 239 5.09 -5.82 -6.55
C VAL A 239 5.19 -6.13 -8.05
N GLU A 240 4.48 -5.40 -8.91
CA GLU A 240 4.58 -5.57 -10.37
C GLU A 240 5.93 -5.11 -10.93
N ALA A 241 6.62 -4.20 -10.24
CA ALA A 241 7.97 -3.78 -10.64
C ALA A 241 9.00 -4.91 -10.58
N ILE A 242 8.79 -5.89 -9.71
CA ILE A 242 9.77 -6.94 -9.43
C ILE A 242 9.70 -7.99 -10.55
N ASP A 243 10.77 -8.10 -11.33
CA ASP A 243 10.99 -9.21 -12.28
C ASP A 243 11.44 -10.45 -11.49
N MET A 244 10.53 -10.96 -10.67
CA MET A 244 10.79 -12.14 -9.87
C MET A 244 10.19 -13.40 -10.50
N ARG A 245 10.73 -14.53 -10.10
CA ARG A 245 10.06 -15.81 -10.33
C ARG A 245 8.70 -15.78 -9.64
N THR A 246 7.67 -16.31 -10.27
CA THR A 246 6.29 -16.32 -9.77
C THR A 246 6.12 -17.05 -8.44
N ASP A 247 7.09 -17.89 -8.07
CA ASP A 247 7.10 -18.70 -6.87
C ASP A 247 8.00 -18.14 -5.74
N ALA A 248 8.61 -16.97 -5.92
CA ALA A 248 9.47 -16.37 -4.90
C ALA A 248 8.73 -15.35 -4.03
N PRO A 249 8.99 -15.32 -2.71
CA PRO A 249 8.47 -14.29 -1.83
C PRO A 249 9.09 -12.92 -2.11
N TYR A 250 8.36 -11.89 -1.75
CA TYR A 250 8.84 -10.51 -1.75
C TYR A 250 8.62 -9.83 -0.40
N VAL A 251 9.41 -8.81 -0.13
CA VAL A 251 9.20 -7.83 0.94
C VAL A 251 9.21 -6.44 0.32
N SER A 252 8.08 -5.74 0.39
CA SER A 252 8.05 -4.29 0.18
C SER A 252 8.42 -3.62 1.51
N SER A 253 9.69 -3.22 1.64
CA SER A 253 10.26 -2.74 2.90
C SER A 253 10.27 -1.21 2.94
N GLY A 254 9.32 -0.65 3.66
CA GLY A 254 9.16 0.76 3.97
C GLY A 254 8.97 0.97 5.47
N THR A 255 8.17 1.97 5.86
CA THR A 255 7.72 2.16 7.25
C THR A 255 7.06 0.88 7.76
N TRP A 256 6.18 0.29 6.96
CA TRP A 256 5.71 -1.10 7.08
C TRP A 256 6.52 -2.00 6.15
N SER A 257 6.59 -3.27 6.49
CA SER A 257 7.09 -4.32 5.60
C SER A 257 5.94 -5.23 5.20
N LEU A 258 5.63 -5.29 3.91
CA LEU A 258 4.64 -6.22 3.38
C LEU A 258 5.37 -7.42 2.79
N LEU A 259 5.30 -8.56 3.49
CA LEU A 259 5.91 -9.82 3.07
C LEU A 259 4.85 -10.71 2.45
N GLY A 260 5.07 -11.20 1.24
CA GLY A 260 4.11 -12.04 0.55
C GLY A 260 4.65 -12.77 -0.66
N VAL A 261 3.73 -13.41 -1.38
CA VAL A 261 3.99 -14.16 -2.61
C VAL A 261 2.84 -13.97 -3.59
N LYS A 262 3.11 -14.10 -4.89
CA LYS A 262 2.08 -14.15 -5.92
C LYS A 262 1.40 -15.51 -5.92
N THR A 263 0.06 -15.54 -5.89
CA THR A 263 -0.74 -16.75 -5.97
C THR A 263 -1.80 -16.65 -7.06
N ASP A 264 -2.14 -17.76 -7.69
CA ASP A 264 -3.19 -17.79 -8.71
C ASP A 264 -4.60 -17.72 -8.10
N LYS A 265 -4.72 -18.15 -6.83
CA LYS A 265 -5.98 -18.18 -6.09
C LYS A 265 -5.78 -17.63 -4.69
N ALA A 266 -6.82 -17.03 -4.15
CA ALA A 266 -6.84 -16.61 -2.76
C ALA A 266 -6.78 -17.79 -1.79
N ILE A 267 -6.16 -17.59 -0.63
CA ILE A 267 -6.08 -18.56 0.48
C ILE A 267 -6.80 -17.91 1.66
N THR A 268 -8.05 -18.35 1.91
CA THR A 268 -8.97 -17.73 2.88
C THR A 268 -9.31 -18.62 4.06
N ASP A 269 -8.54 -19.69 4.27
CA ASP A 269 -8.78 -20.64 5.34
C ASP A 269 -8.42 -20.08 6.74
N LYS A 270 -8.77 -20.85 7.77
CA LYS A 270 -8.51 -20.50 9.16
C LYS A 270 -7.02 -20.26 9.45
N ASN A 271 -6.12 -21.09 8.89
CA ASN A 271 -4.68 -20.94 9.15
C ASN A 271 -4.16 -19.61 8.57
N SER A 272 -4.59 -19.26 7.38
CA SER A 272 -4.29 -18.00 6.72
C SER A 272 -4.76 -16.80 7.55
N ARG A 273 -6.01 -16.85 8.05
CA ARG A 273 -6.56 -15.83 8.93
C ARG A 273 -5.76 -15.68 10.24
N GLU A 274 -5.50 -16.80 10.93
CA GLU A 274 -4.81 -16.80 12.23
C GLU A 274 -3.34 -16.39 12.13
N SER A 275 -2.69 -16.62 10.98
CA SER A 275 -1.32 -16.20 10.71
C SER A 275 -1.21 -14.77 10.15
N GLY A 276 -2.33 -14.07 9.97
CA GLY A 276 -2.36 -12.64 9.63
C GLY A 276 -2.14 -12.33 8.15
N TYR A 277 -2.45 -13.26 7.21
CA TYR A 277 -2.30 -13.04 5.78
C TYR A 277 -3.55 -12.46 5.13
N SER A 278 -3.35 -11.51 4.22
CA SER A 278 -4.37 -10.94 3.33
C SER A 278 -4.18 -11.41 1.89
N ASN A 279 -5.29 -11.41 1.13
CA ASN A 279 -5.31 -11.72 -0.31
C ASN A 279 -5.71 -10.45 -1.07
N GLU A 280 -4.75 -9.60 -1.39
CA GLU A 280 -5.01 -8.39 -2.16
C GLU A 280 -4.76 -8.62 -3.65
N GLY A 281 -5.40 -7.80 -4.50
CA GLY A 281 -5.27 -7.86 -5.95
C GLY A 281 -3.87 -7.51 -6.46
N GLY A 282 -3.45 -8.18 -7.52
CA GLY A 282 -2.28 -7.87 -8.35
C GLY A 282 -2.64 -7.84 -9.82
N VAL A 283 -1.67 -7.75 -10.71
CA VAL A 283 -1.86 -7.68 -12.17
C VAL A 283 -2.05 -9.09 -12.74
N GLY A 284 -3.26 -9.65 -12.57
CA GLY A 284 -3.59 -11.02 -12.99
C GLY A 284 -3.19 -12.11 -12.01
N TYR A 285 -2.94 -11.76 -10.75
CA TYR A 285 -2.63 -12.67 -9.63
C TYR A 285 -3.15 -12.07 -8.32
N ASN A 286 -3.15 -12.87 -7.24
CA ASN A 286 -3.35 -12.37 -5.89
C ASN A 286 -2.00 -12.13 -5.21
N ARG A 287 -1.90 -11.07 -4.43
CA ARG A 287 -0.83 -10.80 -3.49
C ARG A 287 -1.22 -11.41 -2.14
N TYR A 288 -0.77 -12.62 -1.89
CA TYR A 288 -0.95 -13.27 -0.59
C TYR A 288 0.14 -12.76 0.35
N GLN A 289 -0.18 -11.81 1.22
CA GLN A 289 0.80 -11.02 1.96
C GLN A 289 0.37 -10.73 3.39
N LYS A 290 1.36 -10.44 4.22
CA LYS A 290 1.21 -10.07 5.64
C LYS A 290 1.91 -8.75 5.91
N ASN A 291 1.25 -7.87 6.66
CA ASN A 291 1.87 -6.66 7.18
C ASN A 291 2.73 -7.03 8.40
N ILE A 292 3.96 -6.53 8.39
CA ILE A 292 4.92 -6.63 9.48
C ILE A 292 5.33 -5.20 9.85
N THR A 293 5.46 -4.88 11.12
CA THR A 293 6.05 -3.60 11.52
C THR A 293 7.46 -3.52 10.95
N GLY A 294 7.68 -2.58 10.03
CA GLY A 294 8.91 -2.52 9.25
C GLY A 294 9.93 -1.54 9.84
N MET A 295 10.47 -0.66 8.98
CA MET A 295 11.47 0.33 9.38
C MET A 295 10.94 1.39 10.36
N TRP A 296 9.64 1.40 10.65
CA TRP A 296 9.02 2.27 11.66
C TRP A 296 9.75 2.26 13.01
N ILE A 297 10.14 1.06 13.49
CA ILE A 297 10.87 0.92 14.76
C ILE A 297 12.23 1.64 14.68
N ILE A 298 12.95 1.42 13.58
CA ILE A 298 14.25 2.07 13.36
C ILE A 298 14.10 3.59 13.18
N GLN A 299 13.06 4.02 12.45
CA GLN A 299 12.75 5.44 12.24
C GLN A 299 12.41 6.15 13.56
N SER A 300 11.61 5.51 14.40
CA SER A 300 11.22 6.03 15.71
C SER A 300 12.40 6.10 16.67
N LEU A 301 13.22 5.04 16.77
CA LEU A 301 14.45 5.07 17.55
C LEU A 301 15.42 6.17 17.07
N ARG A 302 15.57 6.32 15.75
CA ARG A 302 16.40 7.38 15.17
C ARG A 302 15.90 8.76 15.55
N ALA A 303 14.62 9.02 15.40
CA ALA A 303 14.01 10.31 15.75
C ALA A 303 14.18 10.63 17.24
N GLU A 304 14.11 9.64 18.12
CA GLU A 304 14.22 9.79 19.56
C GLU A 304 15.69 9.93 20.03
N MET A 305 16.63 9.16 19.46
CA MET A 305 17.97 9.01 20.01
C MET A 305 19.08 9.72 19.21
N CYS A 306 18.91 9.82 17.87
CA CYS A 306 19.97 10.34 16.99
C CYS A 306 19.42 10.90 15.65
N PRO A 307 18.57 11.94 15.66
CA PRO A 307 17.84 12.42 14.48
C PRO A 307 18.75 12.81 13.30
N ASP A 308 19.97 13.24 13.57
CA ASP A 308 20.92 13.71 12.57
C ASP A 308 21.82 12.59 12.00
N THR A 309 21.74 11.37 12.56
CA THR A 309 22.57 10.23 12.11
C THR A 309 21.98 9.59 10.86
N SER A 310 22.80 9.27 9.88
CA SER A 310 22.35 8.59 8.67
C SER A 310 21.93 7.13 8.94
N TYR A 311 21.02 6.58 8.13
CA TYR A 311 20.65 5.17 8.26
C TYR A 311 21.81 4.20 8.00
N GLY A 312 22.78 4.59 7.18
CA GLY A 312 24.01 3.81 6.97
C GLY A 312 24.87 3.75 8.23
N ASP A 313 25.10 4.90 8.88
CA ASP A 313 25.89 4.96 10.12
C ASP A 313 25.19 4.21 11.27
N ILE A 314 23.85 4.26 11.32
CA ILE A 314 23.04 3.47 12.29
C ILE A 314 23.25 1.97 12.07
N ALA A 315 23.18 1.51 10.82
CA ALA A 315 23.38 0.11 10.49
C ALA A 315 24.83 -0.34 10.84
N ASP A 316 25.81 0.48 10.53
CA ASP A 316 27.22 0.23 10.87
C ASP A 316 27.46 0.20 12.39
N MET A 317 26.81 1.08 13.14
CA MET A 317 26.86 1.09 14.59
C MET A 317 26.20 -0.16 15.19
N ALA A 318 25.00 -0.48 14.74
CA ALA A 318 24.25 -1.66 15.18
C ALA A 318 25.04 -2.96 14.94
N SER A 319 25.68 -3.09 13.78
CA SER A 319 26.45 -4.29 13.41
C SER A 319 27.64 -4.60 14.32
N LYS A 320 28.05 -3.65 15.18
CA LYS A 320 29.17 -3.79 16.13
C LYS A 320 28.69 -4.19 17.53
N SER A 321 27.38 -4.20 17.77
CA SER A 321 26.83 -4.63 19.05
C SER A 321 26.67 -6.14 19.09
N ASP A 322 27.02 -6.74 20.22
CA ASP A 322 26.76 -8.16 20.53
C ASP A 322 25.38 -8.38 21.15
N PHE A 323 24.61 -7.30 21.44
CA PHE A 323 23.29 -7.37 22.03
C PHE A 323 22.24 -7.75 20.98
N SER A 324 21.70 -8.96 21.07
CA SER A 324 20.82 -9.55 20.06
C SER A 324 19.51 -10.11 20.63
N GLU A 325 19.01 -9.53 21.73
CA GLU A 325 17.71 -9.91 22.28
C GLU A 325 16.60 -9.53 21.29
N ILE A 326 15.71 -10.48 21.07
CA ILE A 326 14.60 -10.38 20.12
C ILE A 326 13.30 -10.04 20.86
N PHE A 327 12.53 -9.13 20.26
CA PHE A 327 11.16 -8.83 20.63
C PHE A 327 10.22 -9.01 19.42
N ASP A 328 8.95 -9.31 19.67
CA ASP A 328 7.96 -9.41 18.59
C ASP A 328 7.66 -8.01 18.05
N VAL A 329 8.14 -7.75 16.83
CA VAL A 329 7.96 -6.44 16.16
C VAL A 329 6.50 -6.11 15.87
N ASN A 330 5.60 -7.10 15.86
CA ASN A 330 4.18 -6.94 15.58
C ASN A 330 3.34 -6.77 16.86
N ASP A 331 3.96 -6.79 18.05
CA ASP A 331 3.24 -6.50 19.30
C ASP A 331 2.70 -5.07 19.28
N ASN A 332 1.45 -4.90 19.70
CA ASN A 332 0.75 -3.61 19.70
C ASN A 332 1.48 -2.50 20.46
N VAL A 333 2.35 -2.85 21.42
CA VAL A 333 3.14 -1.86 22.16
C VAL A 333 4.09 -1.06 21.29
N PHE A 334 4.43 -1.55 20.08
CA PHE A 334 5.32 -0.88 19.13
C PHE A 334 4.58 -0.08 18.04
N MET A 335 3.25 -0.12 18.00
CA MET A 335 2.47 0.54 16.96
C MET A 335 2.56 2.07 17.03
N ALA A 336 2.40 2.64 18.23
CA ALA A 336 2.47 4.09 18.45
C ALA A 336 2.88 4.41 19.90
N PRO A 337 4.06 3.99 20.38
CA PRO A 337 4.49 4.29 21.73
C PRO A 337 4.91 5.76 21.87
N GLU A 338 4.75 6.35 23.06
CA GLU A 338 5.31 7.67 23.37
C GLU A 338 6.84 7.70 23.26
N SER A 339 7.50 6.57 23.59
CA SER A 339 8.93 6.34 23.45
C SER A 339 9.15 4.91 22.94
N MET A 340 9.75 4.79 21.76
CA MET A 340 10.11 3.48 21.20
C MET A 340 11.19 2.80 22.05
N LYS A 341 12.17 3.56 22.51
CA LYS A 341 13.19 3.10 23.44
C LYS A 341 12.55 2.51 24.70
N GLY A 342 11.69 3.28 25.37
CA GLY A 342 10.97 2.85 26.59
C GLY A 342 10.10 1.62 26.37
N ALA A 343 9.43 1.51 25.20
CA ALA A 343 8.63 0.35 24.82
C ALA A 343 9.47 -0.93 24.72
N ILE A 344 10.65 -0.86 24.10
CA ILE A 344 11.60 -1.98 23.97
C ILE A 344 12.12 -2.41 25.34
N GLU A 345 12.57 -1.47 26.18
CA GLU A 345 13.03 -1.75 27.55
C GLU A 345 11.95 -2.49 28.36
N LYS A 346 10.75 -1.93 28.38
CA LYS A 346 9.63 -2.49 29.11
C LYS A 346 9.27 -3.88 28.61
N TYR A 347 9.15 -4.05 27.28
CA TYR A 347 8.80 -5.33 26.66
C TYR A 347 9.79 -6.45 27.05
N LEU A 348 11.09 -6.16 26.99
CA LEU A 348 12.14 -7.12 27.33
C LEU A 348 12.18 -7.39 28.85
N ALA A 349 12.10 -6.36 29.67
CA ALA A 349 12.13 -6.49 31.15
C ALA A 349 10.95 -7.32 31.66
N GLU A 350 9.73 -7.11 31.16
CA GLU A 350 8.53 -7.87 31.53
C GLU A 350 8.65 -9.37 31.21
N ARG A 351 9.55 -9.72 30.26
CA ARG A 351 9.84 -11.10 29.87
C ARG A 351 11.13 -11.66 30.48
N GLY A 352 11.71 -10.93 31.45
CA GLY A 352 12.93 -11.33 32.13
C GLY A 352 14.18 -11.35 31.25
N LYS A 353 14.15 -10.64 30.14
CA LYS A 353 15.27 -10.51 29.19
C LYS A 353 16.15 -9.32 29.56
N PRO A 354 17.46 -9.38 29.22
CA PRO A 354 18.33 -8.21 29.29
C PRO A 354 17.78 -7.03 28.49
N THR A 355 18.04 -5.80 28.95
CA THR A 355 17.67 -4.58 28.22
C THR A 355 18.89 -3.95 27.57
N PRO A 356 18.71 -3.26 26.41
CA PRO A 356 19.80 -2.53 25.75
C PRO A 356 20.44 -1.49 26.65
N LYS A 357 21.77 -1.27 26.53
CA LYS A 357 22.53 -0.34 27.36
C LYS A 357 22.93 0.94 26.65
N ASP A 358 23.16 0.85 25.35
CA ASP A 358 23.56 1.98 24.51
C ASP A 358 22.82 1.98 23.16
N MET A 359 23.08 2.99 22.35
CA MET A 359 22.42 3.13 21.04
C MET A 359 22.63 1.92 20.13
N ALA A 360 23.84 1.37 20.09
CA ALA A 360 24.13 0.23 19.22
C ALA A 360 23.27 -0.98 19.59
N ASP A 361 23.06 -1.22 20.88
CA ASP A 361 22.23 -2.30 21.41
C ASP A 361 20.76 -2.16 20.98
N TYR A 362 20.17 -0.95 21.09
CA TYR A 362 18.79 -0.72 20.69
C TYR A 362 18.56 -0.98 19.21
N PHE A 363 19.46 -0.42 18.37
CA PHE A 363 19.33 -0.61 16.93
C PHE A 363 19.61 -2.04 16.51
N ASN A 364 20.60 -2.70 17.14
CA ASN A 364 20.87 -4.10 16.81
C ASN A 364 19.70 -5.01 17.20
N SER A 365 19.16 -4.87 18.41
CA SER A 365 17.98 -5.58 18.86
C SER A 365 16.79 -5.37 17.88
N ALA A 366 16.56 -4.14 17.43
CA ALA A 366 15.50 -3.84 16.46
C ALA A 366 15.75 -4.52 15.10
N TYR A 367 16.98 -4.49 14.56
CA TYR A 367 17.30 -5.14 13.29
C TYR A 367 17.19 -6.68 13.36
N VAL A 368 17.69 -7.31 14.43
CA VAL A 368 17.55 -8.76 14.62
C VAL A 368 16.08 -9.14 14.78
N SER A 369 15.29 -8.33 15.49
CA SER A 369 13.86 -8.56 15.69
C SER A 369 13.08 -8.46 14.38
N LEU A 370 13.41 -7.49 13.51
CA LEU A 370 12.83 -7.38 12.17
C LEU A 370 13.17 -8.59 11.31
N ALA A 371 14.42 -9.05 11.33
CA ALA A 371 14.84 -10.23 10.59
C ALA A 371 14.15 -11.51 11.11
N ASP A 372 13.93 -11.60 12.43
CA ASP A 372 13.17 -12.70 13.03
C ASP A 372 11.68 -12.66 12.65
N GLY A 373 11.07 -11.47 12.62
CA GLY A 373 9.71 -11.28 12.11
C GLY A 373 9.56 -11.76 10.65
N TYR A 374 10.56 -11.53 9.79
CA TYR A 374 10.57 -12.07 8.44
C TYR A 374 10.70 -13.61 8.43
N ARG A 375 11.52 -14.18 9.33
CA ARG A 375 11.65 -15.64 9.48
C ARG A 375 10.32 -16.28 9.85
N GLU A 376 9.61 -15.73 10.81
CA GLU A 376 8.29 -16.22 11.23
C GLU A 376 7.28 -16.11 10.08
N ALA A 377 7.22 -14.96 9.42
CA ALA A 377 6.32 -14.77 8.30
C ALA A 377 6.62 -15.75 7.15
N ILE A 378 7.88 -15.98 6.78
CA ILE A 378 8.23 -16.98 5.76
C ILE A 378 7.81 -18.39 6.18
N ALA A 379 7.99 -18.76 7.44
CA ALA A 379 7.55 -20.08 7.95
C ALA A 379 6.02 -20.26 7.84
N ASP A 380 5.25 -19.24 8.21
CA ASP A 380 3.81 -19.22 8.02
C ASP A 380 3.42 -19.30 6.54
N LEU A 381 4.12 -18.53 5.69
CA LEU A 381 3.89 -18.51 4.24
C LEU A 381 4.12 -19.90 3.62
N GLU A 382 5.23 -20.54 3.97
CA GLU A 382 5.55 -21.91 3.50
C GLU A 382 4.50 -22.93 3.96
N LYS A 383 4.04 -22.82 5.22
CA LYS A 383 2.99 -23.67 5.75
C LYS A 383 1.65 -23.47 5.03
N ASN A 384 1.22 -22.21 4.84
CA ASN A 384 -0.07 -21.89 4.26
C ASN A 384 -0.13 -22.18 2.75
N THR A 385 0.97 -21.98 2.04
CA THR A 385 1.05 -22.25 0.59
C THR A 385 1.42 -23.70 0.26
N GLY A 386 1.95 -24.46 1.22
CA GLY A 386 2.52 -25.80 0.99
C GLY A 386 3.77 -25.78 0.10
N ARG A 387 4.44 -24.65 -0.03
CA ARG A 387 5.63 -24.43 -0.87
C ARG A 387 6.85 -24.16 0.00
N SER A 388 8.04 -24.41 -0.55
CA SER A 388 9.32 -24.00 0.05
C SER A 388 10.05 -23.06 -0.90
N TYR A 389 10.67 -22.04 -0.33
CA TYR A 389 11.33 -20.97 -1.09
C TYR A 389 12.84 -21.01 -0.87
N THR A 390 13.62 -20.62 -1.87
CA THR A 390 15.08 -20.58 -1.81
C THR A 390 15.64 -19.18 -1.81
N GLU A 391 14.87 -18.21 -2.29
CA GLU A 391 15.24 -16.80 -2.38
C GLU A 391 14.05 -15.90 -1.99
N MET A 392 14.33 -14.66 -1.64
CA MET A 392 13.35 -13.64 -1.31
C MET A 392 13.79 -12.28 -1.88
N TYR A 393 12.87 -11.59 -2.53
CA TYR A 393 13.11 -10.26 -3.10
C TYR A 393 12.77 -9.17 -2.10
N ILE A 394 13.63 -8.17 -1.95
CA ILE A 394 13.35 -7.00 -1.10
C ILE A 394 13.39 -5.74 -1.96
N VAL A 395 12.29 -4.97 -1.95
CA VAL A 395 12.15 -3.68 -2.63
C VAL A 395 11.89 -2.56 -1.63
N GLY A 396 11.91 -1.32 -2.09
CA GLY A 396 11.67 -0.12 -1.28
C GLY A 396 12.91 0.36 -0.53
N GLY A 397 12.68 1.28 0.41
CA GLY A 397 13.77 1.92 1.16
C GLY A 397 14.67 0.96 1.94
N GLY A 398 14.07 -0.08 2.53
CA GLY A 398 14.78 -1.11 3.29
C GLY A 398 15.73 -1.96 2.44
N ALA A 399 15.50 -2.08 1.14
CA ALA A 399 16.40 -2.79 0.22
C ALA A 399 17.84 -2.23 0.22
N LYS A 400 17.99 -0.94 0.56
CA LYS A 400 19.28 -0.27 0.67
C LYS A 400 20.05 -0.61 1.95
N ASN A 401 19.39 -1.24 2.92
CA ASN A 401 20.01 -1.59 4.21
C ASN A 401 20.69 -2.96 4.14
N ALA A 402 21.98 -2.96 3.81
CA ALA A 402 22.77 -4.19 3.66
C ALA A 402 22.84 -5.01 4.96
N TYR A 403 22.83 -4.36 6.12
CA TYR A 403 22.86 -5.06 7.41
C TYR A 403 21.56 -5.83 7.68
N LEU A 404 20.40 -5.19 7.51
CA LEU A 404 19.11 -5.86 7.63
C LEU A 404 18.98 -7.02 6.62
N ASN A 405 19.45 -6.80 5.37
CA ASN A 405 19.41 -7.84 4.34
C ASN A 405 20.23 -9.07 4.75
N ALA A 406 21.47 -8.87 5.29
CA ALA A 406 22.31 -9.96 5.78
C ALA A 406 21.70 -10.71 6.98
N LEU A 407 21.08 -9.98 7.92
CA LEU A 407 20.37 -10.57 9.04
C LEU A 407 19.14 -11.36 8.56
N SER A 408 18.40 -10.84 7.59
CA SER A 408 17.24 -11.50 7.01
C SER A 408 17.63 -12.79 6.27
N GLU A 409 18.72 -12.78 5.50
CA GLU A 409 19.28 -13.98 4.86
C GLU A 409 19.64 -15.04 5.89
N LYS A 410 20.35 -14.64 6.96
CA LYS A 410 20.73 -15.54 8.05
C LYS A 410 19.52 -16.11 8.79
N ALA A 411 18.53 -15.27 9.10
CA ALA A 411 17.35 -15.68 9.89
C ALA A 411 16.42 -16.58 9.08
N THR A 412 16.13 -16.22 7.83
CA THR A 412 15.20 -16.98 6.96
C THR A 412 15.83 -18.19 6.29
N GLY A 413 17.15 -18.22 6.13
CA GLY A 413 17.85 -19.21 5.31
C GLY A 413 17.58 -19.05 3.81
N LYS A 414 17.01 -17.93 3.37
CA LYS A 414 16.67 -17.63 1.97
C LYS A 414 17.67 -16.62 1.41
N LYS A 415 18.14 -16.84 0.19
CA LYS A 415 18.99 -15.86 -0.51
C LYS A 415 18.22 -14.55 -0.67
N ILE A 416 18.78 -13.43 -0.23
CA ILE A 416 18.17 -12.12 -0.39
C ILE A 416 18.60 -11.49 -1.72
N VAL A 417 17.58 -11.08 -2.52
CA VAL A 417 17.75 -10.31 -3.75
C VAL A 417 17.22 -8.89 -3.49
N ALA A 418 18.10 -7.99 -3.10
CA ALA A 418 17.72 -6.60 -2.81
C ALA A 418 17.70 -5.77 -4.09
N LEU A 419 16.56 -5.14 -4.37
CA LEU A 419 16.32 -4.28 -5.53
C LEU A 419 16.01 -2.86 -5.05
N PRO A 420 17.00 -1.97 -4.94
CA PRO A 420 16.82 -0.59 -4.49
C PRO A 420 16.24 0.31 -5.59
N ILE A 421 15.07 -0.05 -6.09
CA ILE A 421 14.37 0.63 -7.18
C ILE A 421 13.19 1.46 -6.67
N GLU A 422 12.74 2.42 -7.48
CA GLU A 422 11.49 3.15 -7.31
C GLU A 422 10.32 2.26 -7.76
N ALA A 423 10.05 1.22 -6.93
CA ALA A 423 9.25 0.08 -7.34
C ALA A 423 7.83 0.47 -7.79
N THR A 424 7.14 1.33 -7.04
CA THR A 424 5.76 1.72 -7.34
C THR A 424 5.64 2.34 -8.73
N ALA A 425 6.44 3.37 -9.02
CA ALA A 425 6.41 4.03 -10.34
C ALA A 425 6.83 3.09 -11.48
N ILE A 426 7.82 2.21 -11.24
CA ILE A 426 8.27 1.24 -12.25
C ILE A 426 7.15 0.24 -12.56
N GLY A 427 6.44 -0.28 -11.57
CA GLY A 427 5.34 -1.20 -11.79
C GLY A 427 4.16 -0.56 -12.51
N ASN A 428 3.81 0.68 -12.14
CA ASN A 428 2.82 1.48 -12.85
C ASN A 428 3.20 1.62 -14.35
N LEU A 429 4.44 2.03 -14.65
CA LEU A 429 4.95 2.17 -16.02
C LEU A 429 4.97 0.83 -16.78
N LYS A 430 5.34 -0.28 -16.14
CA LYS A 430 5.34 -1.61 -16.78
C LYS A 430 3.95 -2.00 -17.28
N VAL A 431 2.90 -1.73 -16.50
CA VAL A 431 1.52 -1.98 -16.94
C VAL A 431 1.18 -1.14 -18.16
N GLN A 432 1.49 0.17 -18.15
CA GLN A 432 1.23 1.08 -19.28
C GLN A 432 1.98 0.66 -20.56
N ILE A 433 3.27 0.31 -20.44
CA ILE A 433 4.09 -0.12 -21.57
C ILE A 433 3.54 -1.41 -22.18
N LYS A 434 3.23 -2.42 -21.34
CA LYS A 434 2.71 -3.73 -21.78
C LYS A 434 1.43 -3.65 -22.61
N ILE A 435 0.58 -2.67 -22.35
CA ILE A 435 -0.68 -2.48 -23.10
C ILE A 435 -0.42 -1.79 -24.43
N ASN A 436 0.55 -0.88 -24.49
CA ASN A 436 0.86 -0.11 -25.69
C ASN A 436 1.83 -0.81 -26.66
N ASP A 437 2.39 -1.95 -26.27
CA ASP A 437 3.25 -2.81 -27.11
C ASP A 437 2.48 -3.99 -27.74
N LYS A 438 1.16 -4.09 -27.46
CA LYS A 438 0.24 -5.04 -28.11
C LYS A 438 -0.40 -4.40 -29.35
#